data_4350c4b50c2054686229df066f71a48a
#
_entry.id   4350c4b50c2054686229df066f71a48a
#
_cell.length_a   1.000
_cell.length_b   1.000
_cell.length_c   1.000
_cell.angle_alpha   90.00
_cell.angle_beta   90.00
_cell.angle_gamma   90.00
#
_symmetry.space_group_name_H-M   'P 1'
#
loop_
_entity.id
_entity.type
_entity.pdbx_description
1 polymer ?
#
loop_
_entity_poly.entity_id
_entity_poly.type
_entity_poly.pdbx_seq_one_letter_code
_entity_poly.pdbx_strand_id
1 'polypeptide(L)'
;MTAPGDLNSVLGSLYVVATPIGNLDDISARALKVLRDVSLIAAEDTRHSLRLLQHFGISTPLGACHEHNERDEGSRFIQRLLAGEDVALNSDAGTPLISDPGYHLVRQARAAGVKVVPVPGACALIAALSAAGLPSDRFIFEGFLPAKAVGRRSRLELLKEEPRTLIFYEAPHRILECLQDLELVFGSERPALLARELTKTFETLKGLPLSELRAFVEGDSNQQRGECVVLVAGWTAPETDEVVSSEAMRILDLLLKEMPLKRAAALAAEITGERKNVLYQVALEKQKAE
;
A
#
# COMPACT_ATOMS: atom_id res chain seq x y z
N MET A 1 -35.00 48.68 5.53
CA MET A 1 -33.80 48.12 6.16
C MET A 1 -34.18 46.71 6.56
N THR A 2 -33.93 45.72 5.66
CA THR A 2 -34.12 44.32 5.94
C THR A 2 -32.83 43.81 6.57
N ALA A 3 -32.93 43.22 7.75
CA ALA A 3 -31.82 42.62 8.46
C ALA A 3 -31.13 41.51 7.61
N PRO A 4 -29.80 41.35 7.71
CA PRO A 4 -29.15 40.23 7.04
C PRO A 4 -29.63 38.95 7.71
N GLY A 5 -30.20 38.05 6.92
CA GLY A 5 -30.67 36.76 7.37
C GLY A 5 -29.52 35.95 7.98
N ASP A 6 -29.86 35.30 9.07
CA ASP A 6 -28.99 34.29 9.74
C ASP A 6 -28.59 33.21 8.71
N LEU A 7 -27.38 33.34 8.17
CA LEU A 7 -26.70 32.32 7.36
C LEU A 7 -26.04 31.26 8.25
N ASN A 8 -26.78 30.68 9.18
CA ASN A 8 -26.43 29.42 9.81
C ASN A 8 -27.12 28.26 9.06
N SER A 9 -27.01 28.21 7.74
CA SER A 9 -27.34 26.98 7.03
C SER A 9 -26.34 25.91 7.47
N VAL A 10 -26.83 24.92 8.21
CA VAL A 10 -26.03 23.76 8.59
C VAL A 10 -25.60 23.08 7.31
N LEU A 11 -24.30 23.13 6.99
CA LEU A 11 -23.75 22.46 5.82
C LEU A 11 -23.96 20.95 5.93
N GLY A 12 -24.21 20.29 4.82
CA GLY A 12 -24.21 18.84 4.74
C GLY A 12 -22.80 18.26 4.94
N SER A 13 -22.72 16.94 5.06
CA SER A 13 -21.46 16.20 5.20
C SER A 13 -21.16 15.36 3.97
N LEU A 14 -19.89 15.30 3.57
CA LEU A 14 -19.40 14.36 2.57
C LEU A 14 -18.89 13.11 3.27
N TYR A 15 -19.53 11.98 3.04
CA TYR A 15 -19.12 10.68 3.56
C TYR A 15 -18.29 9.93 2.53
N VAL A 16 -17.04 9.61 2.84
CA VAL A 16 -16.18 8.74 2.00
C VAL A 16 -16.38 7.31 2.45
N VAL A 17 -17.12 6.53 1.65
CA VAL A 17 -17.63 5.22 2.06
C VAL A 17 -16.88 4.10 1.36
N ALA A 18 -16.17 3.27 2.13
CA ALA A 18 -15.55 2.06 1.60
C ALA A 18 -16.61 1.00 1.27
N THR A 19 -16.45 0.35 0.11
CA THR A 19 -17.30 -0.72 -0.40
C THR A 19 -16.54 -2.06 -0.42
N PRO A 20 -17.23 -3.22 -0.54
CA PRO A 20 -16.57 -4.51 -0.63
C PRO A 20 -15.60 -4.62 -1.79
N ILE A 21 -14.55 -5.43 -1.61
CA ILE A 21 -13.55 -5.74 -2.65
C ILE A 21 -13.77 -7.10 -3.32
N GLY A 22 -14.87 -7.78 -3.00
CA GLY A 22 -15.20 -9.09 -3.57
C GLY A 22 -16.26 -9.86 -2.79
N ASN A 23 -16.34 -9.67 -1.48
CA ASN A 23 -17.32 -10.30 -0.61
C ASN A 23 -18.28 -9.26 -0.05
N LEU A 24 -19.57 -9.38 -0.35
CA LEU A 24 -20.60 -8.42 0.09
C LEU A 24 -20.72 -8.34 1.62
N ASP A 25 -20.35 -9.39 2.35
CA ASP A 25 -20.38 -9.41 3.81
C ASP A 25 -19.32 -8.50 4.45
N ASP A 26 -18.32 -8.04 3.68
CA ASP A 26 -17.29 -7.12 4.16
C ASP A 26 -17.77 -5.66 4.26
N ILE A 27 -19.00 -5.35 3.85
CA ILE A 27 -19.57 -4.03 4.01
C ILE A 27 -19.91 -3.74 5.47
N SER A 28 -19.49 -2.59 5.99
CA SER A 28 -19.80 -2.26 7.38
C SER A 28 -21.26 -1.85 7.54
N ALA A 29 -21.87 -2.17 8.71
CA ALA A 29 -23.22 -1.72 9.06
C ALA A 29 -23.37 -0.19 8.99
N ARG A 30 -22.27 0.55 9.32
CA ARG A 30 -22.24 2.01 9.22
C ARG A 30 -22.27 2.47 7.77
N ALA A 31 -21.56 1.78 6.86
CA ALA A 31 -21.60 2.08 5.43
C ALA A 31 -23.04 1.92 4.89
N LEU A 32 -23.70 0.82 5.19
CA LEU A 32 -25.08 0.59 4.79
C LEU A 32 -26.05 1.65 5.33
N LYS A 33 -25.87 2.07 6.59
CA LYS A 33 -26.67 3.14 7.18
C LYS A 33 -26.44 4.45 6.43
N VAL A 34 -25.20 4.86 6.23
CA VAL A 34 -24.86 6.12 5.53
C VAL A 34 -25.41 6.12 4.11
N LEU A 35 -25.22 5.03 3.35
CA LEU A 35 -25.72 4.92 1.98
C LEU A 35 -27.25 4.99 1.88
N ARG A 36 -27.99 4.62 2.94
CA ARG A 36 -29.46 4.79 3.00
C ARG A 36 -29.88 6.22 3.33
N ASP A 37 -29.14 6.87 4.22
CA ASP A 37 -29.55 8.12 4.86
C ASP A 37 -29.19 9.36 4.04
N VAL A 38 -28.14 9.30 3.18
CA VAL A 38 -27.69 10.44 2.37
C VAL A 38 -28.66 10.76 1.23
N SER A 39 -28.66 12.02 0.80
CA SER A 39 -29.54 12.50 -0.29
C SER A 39 -29.07 12.05 -1.67
N LEU A 40 -27.77 11.77 -1.83
CA LEU A 40 -27.16 11.40 -3.10
C LEU A 40 -25.88 10.60 -2.85
N ILE A 41 -25.60 9.64 -3.72
CA ILE A 41 -24.33 8.92 -3.75
C ILE A 41 -23.59 9.32 -5.03
N ALA A 42 -22.38 9.90 -4.86
CA ALA A 42 -21.40 10.11 -5.93
C ALA A 42 -20.66 8.81 -6.17
N ALA A 43 -20.85 8.17 -7.31
CA ALA A 43 -20.32 6.84 -7.64
C ALA A 43 -19.38 6.91 -8.85
N GLU A 44 -18.29 6.14 -8.82
CA GLU A 44 -17.36 6.01 -9.94
C GLU A 44 -18.07 5.41 -11.17
N ASP A 45 -18.61 4.20 -11.07
CA ASP A 45 -19.56 3.64 -12.04
C ASP A 45 -20.92 3.42 -11.37
N THR A 46 -21.91 4.20 -11.81
CA THR A 46 -23.28 4.12 -11.28
C THR A 46 -23.93 2.75 -11.50
N ARG A 47 -23.53 2.01 -12.55
CA ARG A 47 -24.09 0.67 -12.85
C ARG A 47 -23.53 -0.36 -11.87
N HIS A 48 -22.25 -0.23 -11.50
CA HIS A 48 -21.62 -1.10 -10.50
C HIS A 48 -22.23 -0.83 -9.13
N SER A 49 -22.23 0.42 -8.71
CA SER A 49 -22.83 0.84 -7.43
C SER A 49 -24.31 0.48 -7.32
N LEU A 50 -25.09 0.57 -8.42
CA LEU A 50 -26.50 0.19 -8.40
C LEU A 50 -26.72 -1.28 -8.01
N ARG A 51 -25.86 -2.20 -8.47
CA ARG A 51 -25.95 -3.63 -8.10
C ARG A 51 -25.74 -3.83 -6.61
N LEU A 52 -24.73 -3.15 -6.03
CA LEU A 52 -24.46 -3.18 -4.59
C LEU A 52 -25.67 -2.66 -3.81
N LEU A 53 -26.19 -1.50 -4.18
CA LEU A 53 -27.34 -0.87 -3.51
C LEU A 53 -28.59 -1.74 -3.59
N GLN A 54 -28.88 -2.32 -4.76
CA GLN A 54 -30.03 -3.22 -4.96
C GLN A 54 -29.93 -4.46 -4.06
N HIS A 55 -28.73 -5.04 -3.94
CA HIS A 55 -28.53 -6.19 -3.05
C HIS A 55 -28.92 -5.89 -1.61
N PHE A 56 -28.63 -4.69 -1.11
CA PHE A 56 -28.96 -4.26 0.25
C PHE A 56 -30.29 -3.50 0.38
N GLY A 57 -31.10 -3.46 -0.67
CA GLY A 57 -32.41 -2.77 -0.65
C GLY A 57 -32.29 -1.27 -0.43
N ILE A 58 -31.25 -0.63 -0.98
CA ILE A 58 -30.99 0.82 -0.88
C ILE A 58 -31.44 1.48 -2.18
N SER A 59 -32.29 2.52 -2.08
CA SER A 59 -32.86 3.25 -3.22
C SER A 59 -32.34 4.66 -3.38
N THR A 60 -31.27 5.03 -2.65
CA THR A 60 -30.67 6.37 -2.70
C THR A 60 -30.19 6.69 -4.12
N PRO A 61 -30.49 7.89 -4.64
CA PRO A 61 -30.07 8.29 -5.99
C PRO A 61 -28.57 8.25 -6.19
N LEU A 62 -28.13 7.93 -7.41
CA LEU A 62 -26.73 7.88 -7.84
C LEU A 62 -26.41 9.05 -8.77
N GLY A 63 -25.21 9.62 -8.64
CA GLY A 63 -24.62 10.56 -9.58
C GLY A 63 -23.23 10.08 -9.97
N ALA A 64 -22.86 10.18 -11.25
CA ALA A 64 -21.55 9.76 -11.73
C ALA A 64 -20.44 10.73 -11.26
N CYS A 65 -19.35 10.19 -10.70
CA CYS A 65 -18.18 10.93 -10.25
C CYS A 65 -16.92 10.10 -10.58
N HIS A 66 -16.45 10.18 -11.81
CA HIS A 66 -15.28 9.48 -12.32
C HIS A 66 -14.15 10.45 -12.69
N GLU A 67 -12.95 9.98 -12.91
CA GLU A 67 -11.76 10.80 -13.15
C GLU A 67 -11.95 11.90 -14.22
N HIS A 68 -12.69 11.60 -15.29
CA HIS A 68 -12.88 12.53 -16.40
C HIS A 68 -13.90 13.64 -16.12
N ASN A 69 -14.89 13.42 -15.22
CA ASN A 69 -15.94 14.41 -14.92
C ASN A 69 -15.87 14.99 -13.51
N GLU A 70 -14.98 14.49 -12.66
CA GLU A 70 -14.88 14.87 -11.25
C GLU A 70 -14.73 16.40 -11.05
N ARG A 71 -14.05 17.07 -11.97
CA ARG A 71 -13.87 18.54 -11.89
C ARG A 71 -15.16 19.31 -12.18
N ASP A 72 -15.92 18.87 -13.14
CA ASP A 72 -17.13 19.55 -13.62
C ASP A 72 -18.34 19.17 -12.76
N GLU A 73 -18.61 17.87 -12.58
CA GLU A 73 -19.70 17.36 -11.74
C GLU A 73 -19.43 17.57 -10.25
N GLY A 74 -18.13 17.65 -9.83
CA GLY A 74 -17.77 17.98 -8.45
C GLY A 74 -18.45 19.24 -7.94
N SER A 75 -18.56 20.27 -8.77
CA SER A 75 -19.24 21.52 -8.42
C SER A 75 -20.71 21.30 -8.05
N ARG A 76 -21.41 20.37 -8.72
CA ARG A 76 -22.80 20.02 -8.44
C ARG A 76 -22.94 19.30 -7.08
N PHE A 77 -22.03 18.40 -6.74
CA PHE A 77 -22.02 17.75 -5.42
C PHE A 77 -21.73 18.77 -4.31
N ILE A 78 -20.77 19.70 -4.54
CA ILE A 78 -20.47 20.78 -3.59
C ILE A 78 -21.67 21.69 -3.36
N GLN A 79 -22.41 22.07 -4.40
CA GLN A 79 -23.62 22.89 -4.24
C GLN A 79 -24.67 22.21 -3.34
N ARG A 80 -24.87 20.91 -3.47
CA ARG A 80 -25.80 20.15 -2.61
C ARG A 80 -25.33 20.12 -1.16
N LEU A 81 -24.03 19.88 -0.94
CA LEU A 81 -23.42 19.93 0.39
C LEU A 81 -23.57 21.30 1.05
N LEU A 82 -23.38 22.39 0.28
CA LEU A 82 -23.58 23.75 0.75
C LEU A 82 -25.06 24.08 1.04
N ALA A 83 -25.99 23.39 0.36
CA ALA A 83 -27.43 23.49 0.62
C ALA A 83 -27.89 22.66 1.84
N GLY A 84 -26.95 22.00 2.58
CA GLY A 84 -27.26 21.21 3.77
C GLY A 84 -27.57 19.75 3.49
N GLU A 85 -27.42 19.28 2.25
CA GLU A 85 -27.66 17.89 1.90
C GLU A 85 -26.41 17.03 2.16
N ASP A 86 -26.58 15.87 2.78
CA ASP A 86 -25.52 14.88 2.93
C ASP A 86 -25.28 14.11 1.63
N VAL A 87 -24.02 13.89 1.28
CA VAL A 87 -23.59 13.14 0.08
C VAL A 87 -22.61 12.06 0.48
N ALA A 88 -22.75 10.86 -0.09
CA ALA A 88 -21.74 9.80 0.01
C ALA A 88 -20.90 9.75 -1.27
N LEU A 89 -19.60 9.50 -1.13
CA LEU A 89 -18.68 9.14 -2.22
C LEU A 89 -18.31 7.68 -2.06
N ASN A 90 -18.51 6.87 -3.10
CA ASN A 90 -18.00 5.51 -3.17
C ASN A 90 -17.26 5.25 -4.48
N SER A 91 -16.29 4.33 -4.47
CA SER A 91 -15.66 3.74 -5.64
C SER A 91 -16.31 2.41 -6.00
N ASP A 92 -15.89 1.82 -7.09
CA ASP A 92 -16.41 0.53 -7.55
C ASP A 92 -16.08 -0.58 -6.55
N ALA A 93 -14.90 -0.54 -5.93
CA ALA A 93 -14.49 -1.51 -4.90
C ALA A 93 -13.49 -0.88 -3.92
N GLY A 94 -13.63 -1.19 -2.65
CA GLY A 94 -12.68 -0.77 -1.62
C GLY A 94 -12.88 0.64 -1.10
N THR A 95 -11.79 1.25 -0.66
CA THR A 95 -11.77 2.59 -0.07
C THR A 95 -11.54 3.64 -1.16
N PRO A 96 -12.47 4.59 -1.37
CA PRO A 96 -12.30 5.64 -2.37
C PRO A 96 -10.98 6.40 -2.22
N LEU A 97 -10.44 6.95 -3.30
CA LEU A 97 -9.17 7.67 -3.41
C LEU A 97 -7.92 6.76 -3.39
N ILE A 98 -8.04 5.50 -3.07
CA ILE A 98 -6.91 4.56 -3.05
C ILE A 98 -6.80 3.90 -4.44
N SER A 99 -6.13 4.55 -5.36
CA SER A 99 -6.09 4.26 -6.81
C SER A 99 -7.42 4.47 -7.54
N ASP A 100 -8.33 5.22 -6.92
CA ASP A 100 -9.67 5.51 -7.39
C ASP A 100 -9.90 7.03 -7.46
N PRO A 101 -10.91 7.51 -8.22
CA PRO A 101 -11.32 8.92 -8.24
C PRO A 101 -11.85 9.39 -6.87
N GLY A 102 -12.02 10.71 -6.71
CA GLY A 102 -12.61 11.32 -5.52
C GLY A 102 -11.72 12.36 -4.84
N TYR A 103 -10.43 12.43 -5.21
CA TYR A 103 -9.50 13.38 -4.62
C TYR A 103 -9.95 14.85 -4.80
N HIS A 104 -10.38 15.22 -6.01
CA HIS A 104 -10.82 16.60 -6.29
C HIS A 104 -12.08 16.97 -5.54
N LEU A 105 -13.05 16.05 -5.45
CA LEU A 105 -14.30 16.27 -4.70
C LEU A 105 -14.02 16.45 -3.20
N VAL A 106 -13.22 15.59 -2.60
CA VAL A 106 -12.82 15.71 -1.19
C VAL A 106 -12.06 17.01 -0.93
N ARG A 107 -11.15 17.40 -1.81
CA ARG A 107 -10.40 18.65 -1.73
C ARG A 107 -11.32 19.87 -1.82
N GLN A 108 -12.26 19.88 -2.76
CA GLN A 108 -13.23 20.97 -2.92
C GLN A 108 -14.18 21.07 -1.71
N ALA A 109 -14.68 19.94 -1.21
CA ALA A 109 -15.54 19.90 -0.02
C ALA A 109 -14.83 20.51 1.20
N ARG A 110 -13.57 20.10 1.44
CA ARG A 110 -12.77 20.67 2.55
C ARG A 110 -12.51 22.18 2.36
N ALA A 111 -12.20 22.62 1.15
CA ALA A 111 -11.99 24.04 0.83
C ALA A 111 -13.27 24.88 1.02
N ALA A 112 -14.45 24.27 0.81
CA ALA A 112 -15.75 24.89 1.04
C ALA A 112 -16.24 24.83 2.51
N GLY A 113 -15.42 24.32 3.45
CA GLY A 113 -15.79 24.19 4.86
C GLY A 113 -16.74 23.01 5.16
N VAL A 114 -17.01 22.16 4.19
CA VAL A 114 -17.86 20.97 4.35
C VAL A 114 -17.15 19.93 5.20
N LYS A 115 -17.86 19.31 6.14
CA LYS A 115 -17.35 18.21 6.94
C LYS A 115 -17.17 16.97 6.07
N VAL A 116 -15.92 16.43 6.01
CA VAL A 116 -15.62 15.17 5.35
C VAL A 116 -15.48 14.07 6.40
N VAL A 117 -16.27 13.02 6.26
CA VAL A 117 -16.41 11.92 7.23
C VAL A 117 -15.96 10.62 6.59
N PRO A 118 -14.86 9.99 7.03
CA PRO A 118 -14.49 8.66 6.56
C PRO A 118 -15.39 7.60 7.18
N VAL A 119 -15.83 6.65 6.35
CA VAL A 119 -16.55 5.44 6.76
C VAL A 119 -15.67 4.24 6.45
N PRO A 120 -14.96 3.69 7.45
CA PRO A 120 -13.99 2.61 7.26
C PRO A 120 -14.64 1.34 6.70
N GLY A 121 -13.87 0.62 5.90
CA GLY A 121 -14.24 -0.67 5.35
C GLY A 121 -13.09 -1.33 4.61
N ALA A 122 -13.40 -2.18 3.64
CA ALA A 122 -12.42 -2.95 2.90
C ALA A 122 -11.42 -2.08 2.13
N CYS A 123 -10.17 -2.53 2.13
CA CYS A 123 -9.09 -1.95 1.33
C CYS A 123 -8.11 -3.06 0.94
N ALA A 124 -7.95 -3.30 -0.35
CA ALA A 124 -7.18 -4.44 -0.84
C ALA A 124 -5.72 -4.43 -0.38
N LEU A 125 -5.07 -3.25 -0.38
CA LEU A 125 -3.67 -3.16 0.09
C LEU A 125 -3.52 -3.52 1.57
N ILE A 126 -4.46 -3.10 2.42
CA ILE A 126 -4.41 -3.39 3.87
C ILE A 126 -4.77 -4.86 4.13
N ALA A 127 -5.79 -5.40 3.43
CA ALA A 127 -6.14 -6.81 3.54
C ALA A 127 -4.95 -7.70 3.13
N ALA A 128 -4.30 -7.41 2.00
CA ALA A 128 -3.10 -8.11 1.56
C ALA A 128 -1.95 -8.00 2.58
N LEU A 129 -1.63 -6.79 3.05
CA LEU A 129 -0.54 -6.55 4.01
C LEU A 129 -0.76 -7.29 5.33
N SER A 130 -2.01 -7.30 5.83
CA SER A 130 -2.35 -7.97 7.09
C SER A 130 -2.13 -9.49 7.06
N ALA A 131 -2.16 -10.10 5.88
CA ALA A 131 -2.00 -11.54 5.66
C ALA A 131 -0.64 -11.91 5.03
N ALA A 132 0.21 -10.92 4.72
CA ALA A 132 1.44 -11.13 3.95
C ALA A 132 2.57 -11.79 4.75
N GLY A 133 2.61 -11.64 6.08
CA GLY A 133 3.76 -12.07 6.88
C GLY A 133 5.03 -11.26 6.59
N LEU A 134 4.92 -10.10 5.95
CA LEU A 134 6.00 -9.14 5.73
C LEU A 134 5.98 -8.03 6.80
N PRO A 135 7.10 -7.33 7.05
CA PRO A 135 7.12 -6.19 7.96
C PRO A 135 6.06 -5.15 7.59
N SER A 136 5.23 -4.75 8.55
CA SER A 136 4.07 -3.88 8.31
C SER A 136 4.11 -2.57 9.11
N ASP A 137 5.14 -2.37 9.94
CA ASP A 137 5.33 -1.15 10.73
C ASP A 137 5.51 0.09 9.85
N ARG A 138 6.12 -0.08 8.68
CA ARG A 138 6.27 0.95 7.65
C ARG A 138 6.21 0.32 6.28
N PHE A 139 5.42 0.89 5.38
CA PHE A 139 5.27 0.41 4.02
C PHE A 139 5.08 1.58 3.04
N ILE A 140 5.26 1.30 1.75
CA ILE A 140 4.98 2.23 0.66
C ILE A 140 3.94 1.60 -0.26
N PHE A 141 2.89 2.35 -0.55
CA PHE A 141 1.92 2.01 -1.57
C PHE A 141 2.23 2.80 -2.85
N GLU A 142 2.54 2.08 -3.92
CA GLU A 142 2.91 2.64 -5.23
C GLU A 142 1.74 2.68 -6.22
N GLY A 143 0.61 2.02 -5.89
CA GLY A 143 -0.50 1.87 -6.82
C GLY A 143 -0.12 1.01 -8.02
N PHE A 144 -0.59 1.38 -9.21
CA PHE A 144 -0.26 0.69 -10.46
C PHE A 144 1.04 1.21 -11.06
N LEU A 145 1.95 0.29 -11.37
CA LEU A 145 3.19 0.62 -12.06
C LEU A 145 2.93 1.04 -13.54
N PRO A 146 3.83 1.83 -14.15
CA PRO A 146 3.72 2.19 -15.55
C PRO A 146 3.51 0.99 -16.46
N ALA A 147 2.59 1.10 -17.43
CA ALA A 147 2.24 0.02 -18.34
C ALA A 147 3.41 -0.43 -19.23
N LYS A 148 4.24 0.51 -19.68
CA LYS A 148 5.41 0.23 -20.53
C LYS A 148 6.58 -0.25 -19.67
N ALA A 149 7.23 -1.35 -20.07
CA ALA A 149 8.36 -1.95 -19.36
C ALA A 149 9.48 -0.95 -19.02
N VAL A 150 9.84 -0.07 -19.95
CA VAL A 150 10.89 0.96 -19.71
C VAL A 150 10.53 1.87 -18.54
N GLY A 151 9.31 2.42 -18.50
CA GLY A 151 8.85 3.26 -17.40
C GLY A 151 8.70 2.49 -16.11
N ARG A 152 8.23 1.24 -16.18
CA ARG A 152 8.06 0.35 -15.01
C ARG A 152 9.41 0.05 -14.37
N ARG A 153 10.41 -0.36 -15.15
CA ARG A 153 11.78 -0.61 -14.66
C ARG A 153 12.42 0.65 -14.09
N SER A 154 12.29 1.79 -14.77
CA SER A 154 12.80 3.06 -14.25
C SER A 154 12.18 3.43 -12.89
N ARG A 155 10.88 3.17 -12.70
CA ARG A 155 10.25 3.39 -11.37
C ARG A 155 10.77 2.40 -10.33
N LEU A 156 10.92 1.13 -10.68
CA LEU A 156 11.43 0.11 -9.79
C LEU A 156 12.89 0.37 -9.37
N GLU A 157 13.75 0.85 -10.27
CA GLU A 157 15.14 1.21 -9.93
C GLU A 157 15.22 2.27 -8.81
N LEU A 158 14.27 3.22 -8.76
CA LEU A 158 14.19 4.21 -7.69
C LEU A 158 13.79 3.60 -6.33
N LEU A 159 13.20 2.40 -6.34
CA LEU A 159 12.71 1.69 -5.17
C LEU A 159 13.62 0.52 -4.77
N LYS A 160 14.71 0.27 -5.50
CA LYS A 160 15.56 -0.91 -5.36
C LYS A 160 16.09 -1.10 -3.94
N GLU A 161 16.51 -0.01 -3.31
CA GLU A 161 17.07 0.01 -1.95
C GLU A 161 16.07 0.53 -0.89
N GLU A 162 14.78 0.53 -1.21
CA GLU A 162 13.77 0.94 -0.26
C GLU A 162 13.65 -0.10 0.87
N PRO A 163 13.91 0.27 2.13
CA PRO A 163 13.91 -0.68 3.25
C PRO A 163 12.52 -1.06 3.76
N ARG A 164 11.47 -0.36 3.34
CA ARG A 164 10.08 -0.63 3.75
C ARG A 164 9.42 -1.62 2.80
N THR A 165 8.41 -2.33 3.27
CA THR A 165 7.57 -3.18 2.41
C THR A 165 6.92 -2.35 1.32
N LEU A 166 7.06 -2.80 0.08
CA LEU A 166 6.47 -2.19 -1.11
C LEU A 166 5.17 -2.89 -1.47
N ILE A 167 4.13 -2.13 -1.84
CA ILE A 167 2.81 -2.66 -2.22
C ILE A 167 2.42 -2.06 -3.56
N PHE A 168 2.05 -2.93 -4.50
CA PHE A 168 1.64 -2.59 -5.85
C PHE A 168 0.27 -3.18 -6.15
N TYR A 169 -0.59 -2.44 -6.84
CA TYR A 169 -1.73 -3.01 -7.55
C TYR A 169 -1.30 -3.39 -8.95
N GLU A 170 -1.81 -4.50 -9.46
CA GLU A 170 -1.51 -4.88 -10.83
C GLU A 170 -2.70 -5.53 -11.52
N ALA A 171 -2.83 -5.24 -12.82
CA ALA A 171 -3.85 -5.84 -13.66
C ALA A 171 -3.47 -7.30 -14.01
N PRO A 172 -4.44 -8.22 -14.06
CA PRO A 172 -4.16 -9.64 -14.24
C PRO A 172 -3.40 -9.96 -15.52
N HIS A 173 -3.69 -9.25 -16.62
CA HIS A 173 -3.02 -9.43 -17.90
C HIS A 173 -1.58 -8.90 -17.94
N ARG A 174 -1.13 -8.20 -16.90
CA ARG A 174 0.22 -7.62 -16.78
C ARG A 174 1.03 -8.27 -15.66
N ILE A 175 0.42 -9.10 -14.82
CA ILE A 175 1.05 -9.63 -13.60
C ILE A 175 2.36 -10.37 -13.88
N LEU A 176 2.41 -11.19 -14.92
CA LEU A 176 3.63 -11.94 -15.27
C LEU A 176 4.77 -11.03 -15.68
N GLU A 177 4.51 -10.04 -16.56
CA GLU A 177 5.51 -9.05 -16.97
C GLU A 177 5.96 -8.17 -15.79
N CYS A 178 5.04 -7.85 -14.88
CA CYS A 178 5.35 -7.08 -13.67
C CYS A 178 6.30 -7.87 -12.77
N LEU A 179 6.03 -9.16 -12.52
CA LEU A 179 6.91 -10.02 -11.73
C LEU A 179 8.29 -10.22 -12.37
N GLN A 180 8.37 -10.31 -13.71
CA GLN A 180 9.63 -10.37 -14.44
C GLN A 180 10.47 -9.11 -14.21
N ASP A 181 9.86 -7.92 -14.28
CA ASP A 181 10.56 -6.67 -14.05
C ASP A 181 10.93 -6.46 -12.56
N LEU A 182 10.08 -6.90 -11.62
CA LEU A 182 10.39 -6.92 -10.19
C LEU A 182 11.59 -7.82 -9.88
N GLU A 183 11.61 -9.04 -10.42
CA GLU A 183 12.74 -9.98 -10.28
C GLU A 183 14.03 -9.40 -10.87
N LEU A 184 13.95 -8.82 -12.07
CA LEU A 184 15.11 -8.22 -12.74
C LEU A 184 15.75 -7.10 -11.91
N VAL A 185 14.93 -6.24 -11.28
CA VAL A 185 15.42 -5.05 -10.58
C VAL A 185 15.76 -5.34 -9.12
N PHE A 186 14.91 -6.10 -8.42
CA PHE A 186 15.07 -6.33 -6.98
C PHE A 186 15.86 -7.60 -6.64
N GLY A 187 16.08 -8.46 -7.64
CA GLY A 187 16.78 -9.75 -7.48
C GLY A 187 15.85 -10.92 -7.22
N SER A 188 16.30 -12.11 -7.63
CA SER A 188 15.53 -13.37 -7.62
C SER A 188 15.08 -13.79 -6.23
N GLU A 189 15.93 -13.54 -5.21
CA GLU A 189 15.73 -14.00 -3.84
C GLU A 189 14.91 -13.03 -2.97
N ARG A 190 14.51 -11.87 -3.49
CA ARG A 190 13.72 -10.89 -2.74
C ARG A 190 12.37 -11.51 -2.35
N PRO A 191 12.03 -11.60 -1.06
CA PRO A 191 10.75 -12.15 -0.63
C PRO A 191 9.59 -11.30 -1.14
N ALA A 192 8.56 -11.95 -1.66
CA ALA A 192 7.37 -11.28 -2.18
C ALA A 192 6.11 -12.10 -1.89
N LEU A 193 4.95 -11.48 -2.02
CA LEU A 193 3.65 -12.14 -1.89
C LEU A 193 2.73 -11.65 -3.01
N LEU A 194 2.08 -12.60 -3.67
CA LEU A 194 0.92 -12.34 -4.51
C LEU A 194 -0.35 -12.57 -3.70
N ALA A 195 -1.17 -11.53 -3.57
CA ALA A 195 -2.55 -11.63 -3.09
C ALA A 195 -3.47 -11.42 -4.28
N ARG A 196 -4.22 -12.44 -4.65
CA ARG A 196 -5.10 -12.45 -5.82
C ARG A 196 -6.52 -12.79 -5.40
N GLU A 197 -7.52 -12.10 -6.00
CA GLU A 197 -8.94 -12.36 -5.77
C GLU A 197 -9.30 -12.36 -4.27
N LEU A 198 -8.72 -11.41 -3.50
CA LEU A 198 -8.97 -11.28 -2.07
C LEU A 198 -10.46 -11.25 -1.75
N THR A 199 -10.85 -11.98 -0.71
CA THR A 199 -12.23 -12.15 -0.21
C THR A 199 -13.19 -12.91 -1.15
N LYS A 200 -12.72 -13.33 -2.34
CA LYS A 200 -13.51 -14.05 -3.33
C LYS A 200 -13.28 -15.58 -3.25
N THR A 201 -14.10 -16.34 -3.98
CA THR A 201 -14.04 -17.82 -3.99
C THR A 201 -12.67 -18.40 -4.37
N PHE A 202 -11.93 -17.68 -5.23
CA PHE A 202 -10.62 -18.15 -5.71
C PHE A 202 -9.48 -17.31 -5.14
N GLU A 203 -9.64 -16.88 -3.89
CA GLU A 203 -8.59 -16.17 -3.17
C GLU A 203 -7.28 -16.97 -3.17
N THR A 204 -6.19 -16.28 -3.47
CA THR A 204 -4.85 -16.83 -3.43
C THR A 204 -3.93 -15.88 -2.68
N LEU A 205 -3.25 -16.40 -1.66
CA LEU A 205 -2.18 -15.73 -0.93
C LEU A 205 -0.93 -16.59 -1.06
N LYS A 206 0.04 -16.16 -1.88
CA LYS A 206 1.24 -16.94 -2.18
C LYS A 206 2.49 -16.13 -1.91
N GLY A 207 3.18 -16.45 -0.80
CA GLY A 207 4.47 -15.86 -0.44
C GLY A 207 5.62 -16.75 -0.89
N LEU A 208 6.55 -16.20 -1.69
CA LEU A 208 7.73 -16.88 -2.25
C LEU A 208 8.80 -15.83 -2.60
N PRO A 209 10.09 -16.21 -2.81
CA PRO A 209 11.04 -15.36 -3.52
C PRO A 209 10.52 -14.99 -4.92
N LEU A 210 10.91 -13.82 -5.44
CA LEU A 210 10.39 -13.28 -6.71
C LEU A 210 10.54 -14.26 -7.89
N SER A 211 11.66 -14.99 -7.99
CA SER A 211 11.87 -15.99 -9.04
C SER A 211 10.85 -17.13 -8.98
N GLU A 212 10.60 -17.67 -7.79
CA GLU A 212 9.64 -18.75 -7.58
C GLU A 212 8.21 -18.26 -7.74
N LEU A 213 7.92 -17.04 -7.28
CA LEU A 213 6.58 -16.42 -7.42
C LEU A 213 6.25 -16.19 -8.90
N ARG A 214 7.23 -15.72 -9.68
CA ARG A 214 7.09 -15.61 -11.14
C ARG A 214 6.82 -16.97 -11.79
N ALA A 215 7.61 -17.98 -11.44
CA ALA A 215 7.43 -19.34 -11.97
C ALA A 215 6.05 -19.93 -11.60
N PHE A 216 5.56 -19.67 -10.38
CA PHE A 216 4.21 -20.06 -9.94
C PHE A 216 3.12 -19.44 -10.81
N VAL A 217 3.22 -18.13 -11.11
CA VAL A 217 2.25 -17.43 -11.96
C VAL A 217 2.35 -17.85 -13.44
N GLU A 218 3.55 -18.12 -13.92
CA GLU A 218 3.79 -18.60 -15.29
C GLU A 218 3.24 -20.02 -15.50
N GLY A 219 3.36 -20.88 -14.48
CA GLY A 219 2.94 -22.29 -14.53
C GLY A 219 1.43 -22.50 -14.46
N ASP A 220 0.63 -21.52 -14.01
CA ASP A 220 -0.83 -21.61 -13.93
C ASP A 220 -1.50 -20.33 -14.44
N SER A 221 -2.11 -20.40 -15.62
CA SER A 221 -2.82 -19.29 -16.27
C SER A 221 -3.99 -18.73 -15.43
N ASN A 222 -4.52 -19.48 -14.46
CA ASN A 222 -5.54 -18.97 -13.55
C ASN A 222 -4.98 -17.90 -12.61
N GLN A 223 -3.67 -17.93 -12.34
CA GLN A 223 -3.00 -16.90 -11.54
C GLN A 223 -2.87 -15.56 -12.30
N GLN A 224 -3.12 -15.55 -13.60
CA GLN A 224 -3.12 -14.37 -14.47
C GLN A 224 -4.54 -13.84 -14.71
N ARG A 225 -5.48 -14.09 -13.77
CA ARG A 225 -6.88 -13.63 -13.84
C ARG A 225 -7.30 -13.00 -12.53
N GLY A 226 -8.31 -12.13 -12.61
CA GLY A 226 -8.85 -11.43 -11.44
C GLY A 226 -8.00 -10.23 -11.03
N GLU A 227 -8.12 -9.79 -9.79
CA GLU A 227 -7.44 -8.61 -9.25
C GLU A 227 -6.25 -9.02 -8.40
N CYS A 228 -5.12 -8.33 -8.56
CA CYS A 228 -3.86 -8.68 -7.94
C CYS A 228 -3.28 -7.53 -7.11
N VAL A 229 -2.81 -7.88 -5.92
CA VAL A 229 -1.92 -7.04 -5.09
C VAL A 229 -0.59 -7.78 -4.96
N VAL A 230 0.51 -7.11 -5.28
CA VAL A 230 1.86 -7.64 -5.11
C VAL A 230 2.53 -6.90 -3.97
N LEU A 231 3.05 -7.64 -3.00
CA LEU A 231 3.85 -7.09 -1.92
C LEU A 231 5.28 -7.60 -2.08
N VAL A 232 6.25 -6.72 -1.85
CA VAL A 232 7.67 -7.06 -1.90
C VAL A 232 8.33 -6.60 -0.60
N ALA A 233 9.11 -7.47 0.01
CA ALA A 233 9.87 -7.12 1.21
C ALA A 233 10.81 -5.95 0.94
N GLY A 234 11.00 -5.09 1.93
CA GLY A 234 11.99 -4.02 1.89
C GLY A 234 13.39 -4.55 1.60
N TRP A 235 14.22 -3.70 1.03
CA TRP A 235 15.63 -4.01 0.83
C TRP A 235 16.33 -4.12 2.19
N THR A 236 17.10 -5.17 2.35
CA THR A 236 18.02 -5.34 3.46
C THR A 236 19.42 -5.31 2.87
N ALA A 237 20.28 -4.46 3.40
CA ALA A 237 21.69 -4.52 3.02
C ALA A 237 22.15 -5.97 3.14
N PRO A 238 22.84 -6.53 2.14
CA PRO A 238 23.44 -7.82 2.33
C PRO A 238 24.19 -7.76 3.65
N GLU A 239 24.02 -8.76 4.51
CA GLU A 239 25.02 -9.00 5.52
C GLU A 239 26.30 -9.22 4.71
N THR A 240 27.06 -8.16 4.52
CA THR A 240 28.43 -8.34 4.14
C THR A 240 28.96 -9.25 5.26
N ASP A 241 29.40 -10.46 4.92
CA ASP A 241 30.51 -11.04 5.63
C ASP A 241 31.55 -9.92 5.60
N GLU A 242 31.53 -9.08 6.64
CA GLU A 242 32.48 -7.98 6.75
C GLU A 242 33.82 -8.70 6.89
N VAL A 243 34.43 -8.93 5.74
CA VAL A 243 35.79 -9.40 5.68
C VAL A 243 36.60 -8.30 6.34
N VAL A 244 36.80 -8.48 7.65
CA VAL A 244 37.64 -7.58 8.44
C VAL A 244 38.93 -7.42 7.65
N SER A 245 39.29 -6.22 7.31
CA SER A 245 40.50 -5.97 6.52
C SER A 245 41.72 -6.64 7.18
N SER A 246 42.66 -7.10 6.40
CA SER A 246 43.87 -7.73 6.89
C SER A 246 44.63 -6.83 7.89
N GLU A 247 44.53 -5.52 7.71
CA GLU A 247 45.09 -4.54 8.64
C GLU A 247 44.30 -4.46 9.94
N ALA A 248 42.99 -4.50 9.92
CA ALA A 248 42.16 -4.52 11.12
C ALA A 248 42.32 -5.82 11.89
N MET A 249 42.48 -6.95 11.21
CA MET A 249 42.82 -8.23 11.83
C MET A 249 44.17 -8.20 12.53
N ARG A 250 45.20 -7.66 11.87
CA ARG A 250 46.52 -7.48 12.43
C ARG A 250 46.52 -6.61 13.68
N ILE A 251 45.80 -5.49 13.63
CA ILE A 251 45.68 -4.58 14.78
C ILE A 251 44.93 -5.25 15.92
N LEU A 252 43.83 -5.94 15.64
CA LEU A 252 43.05 -6.68 16.63
C LEU A 252 43.90 -7.74 17.34
N ASP A 253 44.69 -8.53 16.58
CA ASP A 253 45.58 -9.57 17.12
C ASP A 253 46.69 -9.01 18.01
N LEU A 254 47.24 -7.85 17.70
CA LEU A 254 48.19 -7.17 18.55
C LEU A 254 47.55 -6.71 19.87
N LEU A 255 46.36 -6.10 19.78
CA LEU A 255 45.67 -5.59 20.96
C LEU A 255 45.13 -6.69 21.88
N LEU A 256 44.74 -7.84 21.33
CA LEU A 256 44.33 -9.01 22.13
C LEU A 256 45.43 -9.58 23.01
N LYS A 257 46.69 -9.37 22.66
CA LYS A 257 47.84 -9.80 23.49
C LYS A 257 48.05 -8.93 24.72
N GLU A 258 47.60 -7.67 24.65
CA GLU A 258 47.91 -6.65 25.68
C GLU A 258 46.67 -6.28 26.52
N MET A 259 45.45 -6.60 26.07
CA MET A 259 44.25 -6.18 26.78
C MET A 259 43.04 -7.10 26.57
N PRO A 260 42.03 -7.01 27.48
CA PRO A 260 40.80 -7.82 27.36
C PRO A 260 40.05 -7.59 26.05
N LEU A 261 39.45 -8.66 25.50
CA LEU A 261 38.77 -8.74 24.21
C LEU A 261 37.85 -7.56 23.93
N LYS A 262 36.97 -7.18 24.90
CA LYS A 262 36.02 -6.06 24.74
C LYS A 262 36.72 -4.73 24.49
N ARG A 263 37.90 -4.52 25.11
CA ARG A 263 38.68 -3.28 24.99
C ARG A 263 39.50 -3.30 23.71
N ALA A 264 40.09 -4.46 23.36
CA ALA A 264 40.81 -4.66 22.11
C ALA A 264 39.93 -4.42 20.88
N ALA A 265 38.71 -4.98 20.84
CA ALA A 265 37.76 -4.77 19.76
C ALA A 265 37.29 -3.30 19.68
N ALA A 266 37.11 -2.62 20.82
CA ALA A 266 36.73 -1.20 20.80
C ALA A 266 37.86 -0.32 20.23
N LEU A 267 39.08 -0.53 20.65
CA LEU A 267 40.23 0.26 20.22
C LEU A 267 40.61 -0.03 18.76
N ALA A 268 40.54 -1.31 18.35
CA ALA A 268 40.71 -1.68 16.93
C ALA A 268 39.70 -0.98 16.04
N ALA A 269 38.42 -0.91 16.45
CA ALA A 269 37.38 -0.20 15.74
C ALA A 269 37.65 1.32 15.58
N GLU A 270 38.16 1.95 16.64
CA GLU A 270 38.54 3.37 16.61
C GLU A 270 39.70 3.65 15.67
N ILE A 271 40.69 2.72 15.61
CA ILE A 271 41.88 2.87 14.79
C ILE A 271 41.57 2.60 13.29
N THR A 272 40.77 1.59 13.02
CA THR A 272 40.55 1.10 11.63
C THR A 272 39.29 1.63 10.96
N GLY A 273 38.35 2.18 11.72
CA GLY A 273 37.04 2.55 11.23
C GLY A 273 36.07 1.36 11.02
N GLU A 274 36.52 0.14 11.30
CA GLU A 274 35.67 -1.06 11.23
C GLU A 274 34.62 -1.08 12.34
N ARG A 275 33.53 -1.82 12.13
CA ARG A 275 32.47 -1.92 13.14
C ARG A 275 32.93 -2.72 14.36
N LYS A 276 32.81 -2.12 15.54
CA LYS A 276 33.18 -2.75 16.81
C LYS A 276 32.58 -4.14 17.03
N ASN A 277 31.31 -4.34 16.65
CA ASN A 277 30.61 -5.59 16.83
C ASN A 277 31.21 -6.72 15.98
N VAL A 278 31.65 -6.41 14.76
CA VAL A 278 32.30 -7.37 13.85
C VAL A 278 33.66 -7.79 14.41
N LEU A 279 34.49 -6.83 14.78
CA LEU A 279 35.79 -7.09 15.40
C LEU A 279 35.65 -7.88 16.71
N TYR A 280 34.59 -7.63 17.48
CA TYR A 280 34.28 -8.37 18.71
C TYR A 280 33.94 -9.84 18.43
N GLN A 281 33.09 -10.11 17.41
CA GLN A 281 32.74 -11.49 17.03
C GLN A 281 33.96 -12.27 16.53
N VAL A 282 34.74 -11.65 15.64
CA VAL A 282 35.98 -12.26 15.16
C VAL A 282 36.95 -12.58 16.29
N ALA A 283 37.11 -11.67 17.26
CA ALA A 283 37.95 -11.92 18.43
C ALA A 283 37.42 -13.07 19.31
N LEU A 284 36.11 -13.21 19.41
CA LEU A 284 35.45 -14.25 20.21
C LEU A 284 35.59 -15.64 19.57
N GLU A 285 35.52 -15.71 18.22
CA GLU A 285 35.73 -16.92 17.45
C GLU A 285 37.18 -17.40 17.56
N LYS A 286 38.15 -16.48 17.49
CA LYS A 286 39.57 -16.82 17.69
C LYS A 286 39.85 -17.39 19.08
N GLN A 287 39.28 -16.80 20.15
CA GLN A 287 39.44 -17.33 21.51
C GLN A 287 38.80 -18.71 21.75
N LYS A 288 37.83 -19.11 20.95
CA LYS A 288 37.19 -20.44 21.01
C LYS A 288 37.98 -21.50 20.24
N ALA A 289 38.83 -21.07 19.29
CA ALA A 289 39.66 -21.95 18.46
C ALA A 289 41.04 -22.25 19.05
N GLU A 290 41.48 -21.48 20.07
CA GLU A 290 42.64 -21.72 20.91
C GLU A 290 42.25 -22.54 22.15
#